data_50bec75de6b75ad960e1afd9a6b41860
#
_entry.id   50bec75de6b75ad960e1afd9a6b41860
#
_cell.length_a   1.000
_cell.length_b   1.000
_cell.length_c   1.000
_cell.angle_alpha   90.00
_cell.angle_beta   90.00
_cell.angle_gamma   90.00
#
_symmetry.space_group_name_H-M   'P 1'
#
loop_
_entity.id
_entity.type
_entity.pdbx_description
1 polymer ?
#
loop_
_entity_poly.entity_id
_entity_poly.type
_entity_poly.pdbx_seq_one_letter_code
_entity_poly.pdbx_strand_id
1 'polypeptide(L)'
;GIVHSHPDATTQPSELDKAQCDATFLPWHIISWPEGDLRTIHPRGELPLLERPFVLGHYDCWGLVMSYFRQTHGIELHDYRVDYPWWEKEYPDNFYQDCWYECGFREFDGPPQPGDMVIMQVQADKWNHAGILLEGNMLLHHLYGHLSKRVPYGGYWLDRTMKIVRYHSLC
;
A
#
# COMPACT_ATOMS: atom_id res chain seq x y z
N GLY A 1 2.43 1.29 26.07
CA GLY A 1 3.27 1.86 25.00
C GLY A 1 4.43 0.95 24.64
N ILE A 2 5.05 1.22 23.55
CA ILE A 2 6.25 0.51 23.05
C ILE A 2 7.43 1.45 23.18
N VAL A 3 8.59 0.91 23.60
CA VAL A 3 9.86 1.65 23.68
C VAL A 3 10.73 1.23 22.51
N HIS A 4 11.28 2.22 21.80
CA HIS A 4 12.12 2.06 20.63
C HIS A 4 13.35 2.97 20.75
N SER A 5 14.55 2.46 20.50
CA SER A 5 15.78 3.26 20.62
C SER A 5 16.35 3.62 19.25
N HIS A 6 16.88 4.84 19.15
CA HIS A 6 17.64 5.34 18.00
C HIS A 6 19.13 5.49 18.41
N PRO A 7 19.97 4.45 18.18
CA PRO A 7 21.40 4.54 18.43
C PRO A 7 22.04 5.54 17.48
N ASP A 8 22.89 6.43 18.03
CA ASP A 8 23.65 7.46 17.28
C ASP A 8 22.76 8.36 16.37
N ALA A 9 21.46 8.54 16.78
CA ALA A 9 20.49 9.31 16.02
C ALA A 9 19.55 10.08 16.96
N THR A 10 18.85 11.06 16.41
CA THR A 10 17.87 11.87 17.16
C THR A 10 16.57 11.09 17.42
N THR A 11 15.71 11.64 18.28
CA THR A 11 14.35 11.10 18.51
C THR A 11 13.35 11.40 17.39
N GLN A 12 13.81 11.96 16.25
CA GLN A 12 12.93 12.24 15.11
C GLN A 12 12.41 10.92 14.52
N PRO A 13 11.08 10.68 14.50
CA PRO A 13 10.52 9.44 13.99
C PRO A 13 10.69 9.36 12.48
N SER A 14 11.13 8.21 11.99
CA SER A 14 11.08 7.84 10.57
C SER A 14 9.64 7.56 10.13
N GLU A 15 9.39 7.47 8.82
CA GLU A 15 8.08 7.03 8.33
C GLU A 15 7.78 5.58 8.72
N LEU A 16 8.82 4.73 8.85
CA LEU A 16 8.66 3.37 9.36
C LEU A 16 8.20 3.36 10.83
N ASP A 17 8.82 4.18 11.70
CA ASP A 17 8.40 4.30 13.11
C ASP A 17 6.93 4.72 13.21
N LYS A 18 6.54 5.71 12.42
CA LYS A 18 5.15 6.18 12.36
C LYS A 18 4.20 5.09 11.87
N ALA A 19 4.56 4.36 10.82
CA ALA A 19 3.74 3.28 10.28
C ALA A 19 3.59 2.12 11.26
N GLN A 20 4.65 1.73 11.95
CA GLN A 20 4.61 0.71 12.99
C GLN A 20 3.82 1.15 14.22
N CYS A 21 3.93 2.42 14.61
CA CYS A 21 3.10 3.00 15.68
C CYS A 21 1.61 2.91 15.31
N ASP A 22 1.25 3.28 14.08
CA ASP A 22 -0.13 3.15 13.59
C ASP A 22 -0.61 1.69 13.61
N ALA A 23 0.23 0.75 13.16
CA ALA A 23 -0.10 -0.67 13.11
C ALA A 23 -0.29 -1.33 14.49
N THR A 24 0.43 -0.84 15.50
CA THR A 24 0.30 -1.38 16.87
C THR A 24 -0.85 -0.77 17.66
N PHE A 25 -1.41 0.36 17.20
CA PHE A 25 -2.42 1.14 17.93
C PHE A 25 -1.99 1.57 19.34
N LEU A 26 -0.68 1.64 19.60
CA LEU A 26 -0.10 2.00 20.89
C LEU A 26 0.83 3.20 20.76
N PRO A 27 0.94 4.06 21.78
CA PRO A 27 1.98 5.10 21.83
C PRO A 27 3.37 4.47 21.77
N TRP A 28 4.26 5.08 20.99
CA TRP A 28 5.68 4.72 20.94
C TRP A 28 6.54 5.79 21.60
N HIS A 29 7.49 5.34 22.40
CA HIS A 29 8.46 6.17 23.11
C HIS A 29 9.82 5.95 22.45
N ILE A 30 10.29 6.95 21.71
CA ILE A 30 11.58 6.91 20.99
C ILE A 30 12.63 7.55 21.88
N ILE A 31 13.70 6.83 22.15
CA ILE A 31 14.83 7.29 22.97
C ILE A 31 16.07 7.38 22.10
N SER A 32 16.73 8.56 22.04
CA SER A 32 18.04 8.69 21.44
C SER A 32 19.12 8.11 22.35
N TRP A 33 20.13 7.53 21.77
CA TRP A 33 21.30 7.02 22.50
C TRP A 33 22.58 7.49 21.82
N PRO A 34 23.58 8.06 22.55
CA PRO A 34 23.72 8.10 24.04
C PRO A 34 23.04 9.28 24.75
N GLU A 35 22.43 10.26 24.06
CA GLU A 35 21.94 11.52 24.62
C GLU A 35 20.84 11.33 25.66
N GLY A 36 19.97 10.31 25.47
CA GLY A 36 18.87 10.00 26.37
C GLY A 36 17.63 10.87 26.19
N ASP A 37 17.55 11.61 25.07
CA ASP A 37 16.34 12.38 24.74
C ASP A 37 15.16 11.44 24.50
N LEU A 38 13.96 11.88 24.88
CA LEU A 38 12.72 11.13 24.75
C LEU A 38 11.70 11.89 23.90
N ARG A 39 11.12 11.18 22.93
CA ARG A 39 9.95 11.64 22.17
C ARG A 39 8.86 10.58 22.20
N THR A 40 7.62 11.00 22.41
CA THR A 40 6.46 10.14 22.28
C THR A 40 5.70 10.46 21.00
N ILE A 41 5.35 9.42 20.21
CA ILE A 41 4.44 9.51 19.08
C ILE A 41 3.19 8.66 19.35
N HIS A 42 2.10 9.03 18.73
CA HIS A 42 0.81 8.36 18.86
C HIS A 42 0.33 7.86 17.49
N PRO A 43 -0.48 6.79 17.45
CA PRO A 43 -1.13 6.35 16.21
C PRO A 43 -1.91 7.49 15.58
N ARG A 44 -1.75 7.66 14.26
CA ARG A 44 -2.39 8.75 13.50
C ARG A 44 -3.82 8.41 13.07
N GLY A 45 -4.22 7.14 13.22
CA GLY A 45 -5.48 6.65 12.70
C GLY A 45 -5.42 6.40 11.18
N GLU A 46 -6.57 6.46 10.54
CA GLU A 46 -6.66 6.19 9.11
C GLU A 46 -6.16 7.39 8.29
N LEU A 47 -5.13 7.15 7.47
CA LEU A 47 -4.53 8.18 6.63
C LEU A 47 -5.38 8.44 5.37
N PRO A 48 -5.34 9.67 4.82
CA PRO A 48 -5.91 9.96 3.50
C PRO A 48 -5.35 9.03 2.42
N LEU A 49 -6.08 8.81 1.34
CA LEU A 49 -5.63 7.96 0.22
C LEU A 49 -4.51 8.61 -0.61
N LEU A 50 -4.38 9.92 -0.56
CA LEU A 50 -3.38 10.69 -1.30
C LEU A 50 -2.26 11.17 -0.39
N GLU A 51 -1.08 11.35 -0.99
CA GLU A 51 0.11 11.92 -0.35
C GLU A 51 0.66 11.08 0.83
N ARG A 52 0.35 9.77 0.86
CA ARG A 52 0.95 8.87 1.83
C ARG A 52 2.41 8.62 1.52
N PRO A 53 3.32 8.72 2.49
CA PRO A 53 4.67 8.21 2.35
C PRO A 53 4.66 6.69 2.12
N PHE A 54 5.53 6.20 1.24
CA PHE A 54 5.65 4.76 0.99
C PHE A 54 6.41 4.08 2.14
N VAL A 55 5.82 3.06 2.72
CA VAL A 55 6.44 2.19 3.72
C VAL A 55 6.07 0.75 3.39
N LEU A 56 7.04 -0.02 2.90
CA LEU A 56 6.85 -1.40 2.49
C LEU A 56 6.26 -2.25 3.64
N GLY A 57 5.24 -3.05 3.34
CA GLY A 57 4.52 -3.86 4.32
C GLY A 57 3.52 -3.10 5.20
N HIS A 58 3.44 -1.77 5.04
CA HIS A 58 2.50 -0.91 5.79
C HIS A 58 1.70 -0.02 4.86
N TYR A 59 2.34 1.00 4.28
CA TYR A 59 1.77 1.95 3.34
C TYR A 59 2.38 1.75 1.95
N ASP A 60 2.04 0.66 1.32
CA ASP A 60 2.44 0.26 -0.02
C ASP A 60 1.25 0.23 -1.00
N CYS A 61 1.43 -0.29 -2.19
CA CYS A 61 0.37 -0.34 -3.19
C CYS A 61 -0.82 -1.21 -2.74
N TRP A 62 -0.59 -2.36 -2.09
CA TRP A 62 -1.66 -3.20 -1.56
C TRP A 62 -2.36 -2.54 -0.37
N GLY A 63 -1.60 -1.91 0.53
CA GLY A 63 -2.15 -1.11 1.63
C GLY A 63 -3.04 0.04 1.16
N LEU A 64 -2.73 0.65 0.00
CA LEU A 64 -3.58 1.67 -0.60
C LEU A 64 -4.88 1.07 -1.14
N VAL A 65 -4.82 -0.08 -1.83
CA VAL A 65 -6.00 -0.81 -2.31
C VAL A 65 -6.90 -1.20 -1.14
N MET A 66 -6.36 -1.80 -0.08
CA MET A 66 -7.09 -2.14 1.14
C MET A 66 -7.80 -0.93 1.74
N SER A 67 -7.08 0.18 1.88
CA SER A 67 -7.65 1.42 2.43
C SER A 67 -8.75 2.00 1.56
N TYR A 68 -8.60 1.95 0.24
CA TYR A 68 -9.64 2.39 -0.68
C TYR A 68 -10.94 1.60 -0.49
N PHE A 69 -10.85 0.26 -0.47
CA PHE A 69 -12.03 -0.60 -0.31
C PHE A 69 -12.68 -0.40 1.06
N ARG A 70 -11.90 -0.27 2.12
CA ARG A 70 -12.41 0.02 3.46
C ARG A 70 -13.11 1.38 3.53
N GLN A 71 -12.44 2.45 3.06
CA GLN A 71 -12.97 3.82 3.17
C GLN A 71 -14.17 4.07 2.25
N THR A 72 -14.17 3.47 1.05
CA THR A 72 -15.19 3.75 0.03
C THR A 72 -16.38 2.79 0.11
N HIS A 73 -16.12 1.54 0.45
CA HIS A 73 -17.13 0.46 0.38
C HIS A 73 -17.36 -0.25 1.71
N GLY A 74 -16.59 0.03 2.76
CA GLY A 74 -16.67 -0.71 4.03
C GLY A 74 -16.21 -2.16 3.91
N ILE A 75 -15.40 -2.48 2.89
CA ILE A 75 -14.92 -3.83 2.60
C ILE A 75 -13.52 -4.02 3.15
N GLU A 76 -13.34 -5.02 4.01
CA GLU A 76 -12.02 -5.44 4.50
C GLU A 76 -11.45 -6.52 3.59
N LEU A 77 -10.35 -6.19 2.91
CA LEU A 77 -9.60 -7.15 2.10
C LEU A 77 -8.59 -7.90 2.96
N HIS A 78 -8.24 -9.12 2.54
CA HIS A 78 -7.18 -9.89 3.20
C HIS A 78 -5.83 -9.19 3.08
N ASP A 79 -5.07 -9.18 4.18
CA ASP A 79 -3.77 -8.51 4.25
C ASP A 79 -2.65 -9.44 3.78
N TYR A 80 -2.15 -9.20 2.57
CA TYR A 80 -0.99 -9.89 1.98
C TYR A 80 0.29 -9.05 2.03
N ARG A 81 0.31 -7.95 2.78
CA ARG A 81 1.51 -7.11 2.89
C ARG A 81 2.63 -7.84 3.59
N VAL A 82 3.83 -7.67 3.05
CA VAL A 82 5.09 -8.19 3.60
C VAL A 82 6.15 -7.09 3.59
N ASP A 83 7.13 -7.16 4.45
CA ASP A 83 8.17 -6.15 4.65
C ASP A 83 9.47 -6.42 3.88
N TYR A 84 9.39 -7.32 2.88
CA TYR A 84 10.50 -7.64 1.98
C TYR A 84 10.08 -7.46 0.50
N PRO A 85 11.05 -7.21 -0.41
CA PRO A 85 10.79 -6.95 -1.82
C PRO A 85 10.46 -8.24 -2.59
N TRP A 86 9.34 -8.87 -2.28
CA TRP A 86 8.87 -10.16 -2.79
C TRP A 86 8.85 -10.28 -4.33
N TRP A 87 8.82 -9.17 -5.05
CA TRP A 87 8.86 -9.14 -6.52
C TRP A 87 10.25 -9.38 -7.10
N GLU A 88 11.30 -9.40 -6.30
CA GLU A 88 12.65 -9.74 -6.74
C GLU A 88 12.79 -11.26 -6.98
N LYS A 89 13.80 -11.63 -7.78
CA LYS A 89 13.93 -13.01 -8.30
C LYS A 89 14.20 -14.05 -7.23
N GLU A 90 14.85 -13.65 -6.14
CA GLU A 90 15.18 -14.54 -5.02
C GLU A 90 13.98 -15.01 -4.21
N TYR A 91 12.84 -14.31 -4.28
CA TYR A 91 11.64 -14.70 -3.54
C TYR A 91 10.70 -15.53 -4.42
N PRO A 92 10.04 -16.59 -3.88
CA PRO A 92 9.14 -17.44 -4.65
C PRO A 92 7.75 -16.83 -4.89
N ASP A 93 7.39 -15.80 -4.13
CA ASP A 93 6.03 -15.24 -4.08
C ASP A 93 5.61 -14.56 -5.38
N ASN A 94 4.32 -14.69 -5.72
CA ASN A 94 3.67 -14.03 -6.87
C ASN A 94 2.29 -13.48 -6.44
N PHE A 95 2.25 -12.67 -5.39
CA PHE A 95 1.00 -12.29 -4.71
C PHE A 95 -0.10 -11.80 -5.64
N TYR A 96 0.19 -10.90 -6.59
CA TYR A 96 -0.85 -10.41 -7.50
C TYR A 96 -1.31 -11.45 -8.52
N GLN A 97 -0.44 -12.36 -8.97
CA GLN A 97 -0.83 -13.41 -9.91
C GLN A 97 -1.66 -14.49 -9.23
N ASP A 98 -1.32 -14.84 -7.99
CA ASP A 98 -1.88 -16.01 -7.31
C ASP A 98 -3.09 -15.65 -6.42
N CYS A 99 -3.13 -14.44 -5.82
CA CYS A 99 -4.06 -14.13 -4.73
C CYS A 99 -5.24 -13.21 -5.10
N TRP A 100 -5.25 -12.54 -6.28
CA TRP A 100 -6.31 -11.59 -6.62
C TRP A 100 -7.72 -12.20 -6.56
N TYR A 101 -7.87 -13.46 -7.00
CA TYR A 101 -9.15 -14.17 -6.97
C TYR A 101 -9.60 -14.49 -5.53
N GLU A 102 -8.67 -14.94 -4.70
CA GLU A 102 -8.94 -15.26 -3.29
C GLU A 102 -9.28 -14.01 -2.47
N CYS A 103 -8.74 -12.84 -2.85
CA CYS A 103 -9.11 -11.56 -2.27
C CYS A 103 -10.53 -11.11 -2.58
N GLY A 104 -11.28 -11.85 -3.39
CA GLY A 104 -12.66 -11.54 -3.74
C GLY A 104 -12.84 -10.81 -5.07
N PHE A 105 -11.76 -10.60 -5.83
CA PHE A 105 -11.87 -10.00 -7.16
C PHE A 105 -12.28 -11.05 -8.20
N ARG A 106 -12.90 -10.57 -9.28
CA ARG A 106 -13.39 -11.40 -10.40
C ARG A 106 -13.07 -10.73 -11.72
N GLU A 107 -12.91 -11.54 -12.76
CA GLU A 107 -13.02 -11.06 -14.13
C GLU A 107 -14.47 -10.62 -14.39
N PHE A 108 -14.64 -9.70 -15.29
CA PHE A 108 -15.95 -9.13 -15.62
C PHE A 108 -16.07 -8.90 -17.13
N ASP A 109 -17.31 -8.85 -17.61
CA ASP A 109 -17.63 -8.49 -18.97
C ASP A 109 -17.89 -6.98 -19.07
N GLY A 110 -17.46 -6.38 -20.19
CA GLY A 110 -17.68 -4.97 -20.48
C GLY A 110 -16.48 -4.07 -20.14
N PRO A 111 -16.67 -2.75 -20.20
CA PRO A 111 -15.60 -1.80 -20.00
C PRO A 111 -15.20 -1.69 -18.51
N PRO A 112 -13.92 -1.37 -18.23
CA PRO A 112 -13.48 -1.00 -16.90
C PRO A 112 -14.27 0.19 -16.33
N GLN A 113 -14.47 0.20 -15.02
CA GLN A 113 -15.22 1.21 -14.29
C GLN A 113 -14.42 1.75 -13.10
N PRO A 114 -14.76 2.94 -12.57
CA PRO A 114 -14.23 3.42 -11.30
C PRO A 114 -14.47 2.38 -10.18
N GLY A 115 -13.43 2.12 -9.40
CA GLY A 115 -13.42 1.07 -8.37
C GLY A 115 -12.78 -0.24 -8.81
N ASP A 116 -12.56 -0.45 -10.11
CA ASP A 116 -11.84 -1.64 -10.58
C ASP A 116 -10.36 -1.56 -10.18
N MET A 117 -9.80 -2.70 -9.78
CA MET A 117 -8.38 -2.82 -9.49
C MET A 117 -7.60 -3.11 -10.78
N VAL A 118 -6.57 -2.32 -11.01
CA VAL A 118 -5.60 -2.50 -12.11
C VAL A 118 -4.37 -3.17 -11.54
N ILE A 119 -4.03 -4.35 -12.04
CA ILE A 119 -2.82 -5.08 -11.70
C ILE A 119 -1.79 -4.86 -12.80
N MET A 120 -0.58 -4.50 -12.42
CA MET A 120 0.47 -4.05 -13.34
C MET A 120 1.80 -4.75 -13.05
N GLN A 121 2.64 -4.78 -14.09
CA GLN A 121 4.03 -5.20 -14.00
C GLN A 121 4.93 -3.98 -14.24
N VAL A 122 5.59 -3.50 -13.19
CA VAL A 122 6.36 -2.26 -13.20
C VAL A 122 7.82 -2.55 -12.84
N GLN A 123 8.73 -2.48 -13.82
CA GLN A 123 10.18 -2.66 -13.64
C GLN A 123 10.56 -3.94 -12.86
N ALA A 124 9.81 -5.00 -13.07
CA ALA A 124 10.02 -6.31 -12.43
C ALA A 124 9.61 -7.42 -13.40
N ASP A 125 10.02 -8.65 -13.11
CA ASP A 125 9.62 -9.84 -13.90
C ASP A 125 8.26 -10.42 -13.43
N LYS A 126 7.68 -9.85 -12.36
CA LYS A 126 6.42 -10.28 -11.74
C LYS A 126 5.39 -9.16 -11.79
N TRP A 127 4.11 -9.52 -11.67
CA TRP A 127 3.04 -8.54 -11.43
C TRP A 127 3.21 -8.00 -10.01
N ASN A 128 3.72 -6.80 -9.90
CA ASN A 128 4.22 -6.29 -8.63
C ASN A 128 3.57 -4.99 -8.16
N HIS A 129 2.60 -4.48 -8.92
CA HIS A 129 1.97 -3.21 -8.60
C HIS A 129 0.47 -3.26 -8.83
N ALA A 130 -0.28 -2.54 -8.00
CA ALA A 130 -1.72 -2.37 -8.17
C ALA A 130 -2.13 -0.92 -7.92
N GLY A 131 -3.26 -0.56 -8.53
CA GLY A 131 -3.95 0.69 -8.31
C GLY A 131 -5.44 0.55 -8.55
N ILE A 132 -6.18 1.62 -8.32
CA ILE A 132 -7.64 1.67 -8.49
C ILE A 132 -7.99 2.67 -9.58
N LEU A 133 -8.82 2.26 -10.52
CA LEU A 133 -9.43 3.19 -11.47
C LEU A 133 -10.38 4.14 -10.74
N LEU A 134 -10.30 5.41 -11.09
CA LEU A 134 -11.18 6.45 -10.58
C LEU A 134 -11.94 7.12 -11.74
N GLU A 135 -12.93 7.94 -11.39
CA GLU A 135 -13.63 8.79 -12.34
C GLU A 135 -12.65 9.62 -13.19
N GLY A 136 -13.05 9.91 -14.42
CA GLY A 136 -12.23 10.70 -15.36
C GLY A 136 -11.01 9.95 -15.88
N ASN A 137 -11.04 8.63 -15.90
CA ASN A 137 -9.94 7.76 -16.36
C ASN A 137 -8.63 8.04 -15.62
N MET A 138 -8.72 8.15 -14.30
CA MET A 138 -7.58 8.34 -13.41
C MET A 138 -7.20 7.04 -12.72
N LEU A 139 -5.93 6.87 -12.39
CA LEU A 139 -5.39 5.78 -11.60
C LEU A 139 -4.92 6.30 -10.24
N LEU A 140 -5.50 5.80 -9.16
CA LEU A 140 -4.99 5.96 -7.81
C LEU A 140 -3.98 4.86 -7.54
N HIS A 141 -2.74 5.23 -7.23
CA HIS A 141 -1.70 4.24 -6.97
C HIS A 141 -0.63 4.74 -6.01
N HIS A 142 0.18 3.81 -5.50
CA HIS A 142 1.27 4.09 -4.57
C HIS A 142 2.52 3.36 -5.03
N LEU A 143 3.35 4.03 -5.82
CA LEU A 143 4.58 3.46 -6.35
C LEU A 143 5.68 3.45 -5.31
N TYR A 144 6.53 2.42 -5.33
CA TYR A 144 7.69 2.28 -4.45
C TYR A 144 8.54 3.56 -4.42
N GLY A 145 8.82 4.06 -3.23
CA GLY A 145 9.62 5.27 -3.00
C GLY A 145 8.95 6.60 -3.34
N HIS A 146 7.65 6.60 -3.66
CA HIS A 146 6.88 7.80 -3.97
C HIS A 146 5.70 7.99 -3.02
N LEU A 147 5.14 9.20 -3.00
CA LEU A 147 3.85 9.44 -2.36
C LEU A 147 2.72 8.81 -3.18
N SER A 148 1.68 8.35 -2.50
CA SER A 148 0.45 7.93 -3.19
C SER A 148 -0.18 9.10 -3.93
N LYS A 149 -0.69 8.85 -5.15
CA LYS A 149 -1.19 9.92 -6.02
C LYS A 149 -2.22 9.42 -7.02
N ARG A 150 -2.91 10.37 -7.66
CA ARG A 150 -3.72 10.15 -8.86
C ARG A 150 -2.96 10.58 -10.10
N VAL A 151 -3.00 9.75 -11.12
CA VAL A 151 -2.40 10.03 -12.43
C VAL A 151 -3.39 9.65 -13.52
N PRO A 152 -3.32 10.23 -14.74
CA PRO A 152 -4.10 9.75 -15.87
C PRO A 152 -3.78 8.27 -16.15
N TYR A 153 -4.83 7.44 -16.29
CA TYR A 153 -4.68 6.04 -16.67
C TYR A 153 -4.58 5.93 -18.20
N GLY A 154 -3.38 5.75 -18.70
CA GLY A 154 -3.05 5.64 -20.11
C GLY A 154 -1.55 5.53 -20.31
N GLY A 155 -1.09 5.39 -21.58
CA GLY A 155 0.32 5.31 -21.92
C GLY A 155 1.09 4.35 -21.02
N TYR A 156 2.04 4.88 -20.25
CA TYR A 156 2.92 4.11 -19.38
C TYR A 156 2.19 3.08 -18.50
N TRP A 157 1.08 3.46 -17.87
CA TRP A 157 0.34 2.61 -16.95
C TRP A 157 -0.50 1.57 -17.68
N LEU A 158 -1.14 1.96 -18.79
CA LEU A 158 -1.91 1.06 -19.61
C LEU A 158 -1.01 -0.02 -20.25
N ASP A 159 0.15 0.37 -20.76
CA ASP A 159 1.13 -0.55 -21.38
C ASP A 159 1.67 -1.60 -20.37
N ARG A 160 1.58 -1.33 -19.08
CA ARG A 160 2.03 -2.22 -17.99
C ARG A 160 0.91 -2.97 -17.32
N THR A 161 -0.33 -2.73 -17.73
CA THR A 161 -1.49 -3.43 -17.20
C THR A 161 -1.49 -4.88 -17.63
N MET A 162 -1.51 -5.76 -16.66
CA MET A 162 -1.56 -7.21 -16.85
C MET A 162 -2.98 -7.73 -16.72
N LYS A 163 -3.78 -7.14 -15.81
CA LYS A 163 -5.17 -7.52 -15.58
C LYS A 163 -5.94 -6.36 -14.94
N ILE A 164 -7.23 -6.26 -15.26
CA ILE A 164 -8.19 -5.41 -14.56
C ILE A 164 -9.26 -6.33 -13.98
N VAL A 165 -9.57 -6.16 -12.70
CA VAL A 165 -10.49 -7.03 -11.98
C VAL A 165 -11.44 -6.19 -11.13
N ARG A 166 -12.65 -6.71 -10.90
CA ARG A 166 -13.68 -6.07 -10.11
C ARG A 166 -13.96 -6.87 -8.84
N TYR A 167 -14.21 -6.19 -7.74
CA TYR A 167 -14.60 -6.88 -6.52
C TYR A 167 -16.00 -7.48 -6.69
N HIS A 168 -16.18 -8.74 -6.28
CA HIS A 168 -17.37 -9.54 -6.63
C HIS A 168 -18.72 -8.92 -6.24
N SER A 169 -18.79 -8.13 -5.17
CA SER A 169 -20.03 -7.47 -4.77
C SER A 169 -20.32 -6.18 -5.54
N LEU A 170 -19.40 -5.75 -6.41
CA LEU A 170 -19.54 -4.57 -7.28
C LEU A 170 -19.77 -4.96 -8.75
N CYS A 171 -19.82 -6.27 -9.04
CA CYS A 171 -20.09 -6.81 -10.38
C CYS A 171 -21.56 -6.64 -10.79
#